data_4c2262c6d4a1a589bebc73beb5036687
#
_entry.id   4c2262c6d4a1a589bebc73beb5036687
#
_cell.length_a   1.000
_cell.length_b   1.000
_cell.length_c   1.000
_cell.angle_alpha   90.00
_cell.angle_beta   90.00
_cell.angle_gamma   90.00
#
_symmetry.space_group_name_H-M   'P 1'
#
loop_
_entity.id
_entity.type
_entity.pdbx_description
1 polymer ?
#
loop_
_entity_poly.entity_id
_entity_poly.type
_entity_poly.pdbx_seq_one_letter_code
_entity_poly.pdbx_strand_id
1 'polypeptide(L)'
;MWRYVSGLALIAGLCCVPATAQAPDNGKKADPGYTPVRLWQRPDVRATRVEIKAGATRAVHQHDDVKFHLFIPLTGKLQLTVGSDKPVDAPVGQAFYIKGGTPHGFRNLGSTQATVMEIFVKDGASTASVDALGGIVAGLPTSLPTR
;
A
#
# COMPACT_ATOMS: atom_id res chain seq x y z
N MET A 1 18.63 -0.87 -63.78
CA MET A 1 17.65 -0.14 -62.96
C MET A 1 17.49 -0.87 -61.64
N TRP A 2 18.14 -0.41 -60.59
CA TRP A 2 18.03 -0.99 -59.23
C TRP A 2 17.28 -0.01 -58.36
N ARG A 3 16.18 -0.48 -57.79
CA ARG A 3 15.33 0.30 -56.83
C ARG A 3 15.73 -0.08 -55.41
N TYR A 4 16.28 0.86 -54.66
CA TYR A 4 16.50 0.75 -53.23
C TYR A 4 15.19 0.94 -52.48
N VAL A 5 14.83 -0.05 -51.67
CA VAL A 5 13.70 0.06 -50.72
C VAL A 5 14.34 0.39 -49.36
N SER A 6 14.11 1.63 -48.91
CA SER A 6 14.54 2.08 -47.59
C SER A 6 13.55 1.57 -46.53
N GLY A 7 14.02 0.67 -45.69
CA GLY A 7 13.28 0.22 -44.52
C GLY A 7 13.34 1.25 -43.39
N LEU A 8 12.18 1.75 -42.99
CA LEU A 8 12.02 2.62 -41.83
C LEU A 8 11.94 1.74 -40.57
N ALA A 9 12.96 1.78 -39.71
CA ALA A 9 12.94 1.11 -38.42
C ALA A 9 12.20 2.00 -37.41
N LEU A 10 11.00 1.57 -36.97
CA LEU A 10 10.30 2.17 -35.85
C LEU A 10 10.97 1.73 -34.54
N ILE A 11 11.65 2.67 -33.90
CA ILE A 11 12.13 2.48 -32.52
C ILE A 11 10.96 2.80 -31.59
N ALA A 12 10.36 1.76 -31.03
CA ALA A 12 9.39 1.90 -29.95
C ALA A 12 10.11 2.30 -28.67
N GLY A 13 10.08 3.59 -28.35
CA GLY A 13 10.62 4.11 -27.09
C GLY A 13 9.76 3.64 -25.92
N LEU A 14 10.36 2.80 -25.06
CA LEU A 14 9.76 2.40 -23.78
C LEU A 14 9.82 3.61 -22.84
N CYS A 15 8.70 4.35 -22.70
CA CYS A 15 8.58 5.41 -21.72
C CYS A 15 8.53 4.79 -20.32
N CYS A 16 9.66 4.74 -19.63
CA CYS A 16 9.69 4.54 -18.19
C CYS A 16 9.05 5.77 -17.53
N VAL A 17 7.80 5.66 -17.10
CA VAL A 17 7.14 6.67 -16.27
C VAL A 17 7.75 6.57 -14.87
N PRO A 18 8.42 7.60 -14.34
CA PRO A 18 8.93 7.58 -12.98
C PRO A 18 7.74 7.45 -12.01
N ALA A 19 7.85 6.53 -11.04
CA ALA A 19 6.89 6.43 -9.95
C ALA A 19 6.94 7.74 -9.14
N THR A 20 6.01 8.64 -9.40
CA THR A 20 5.88 9.88 -8.64
C THR A 20 5.48 9.54 -7.21
N ALA A 21 6.35 9.87 -6.26
CA ALA A 21 6.01 9.86 -4.85
C ALA A 21 4.81 10.78 -4.64
N GLN A 22 3.71 10.23 -4.14
CA GLN A 22 2.46 10.98 -4.04
C GLN A 22 2.46 11.85 -2.80
N ALA A 23 1.95 13.08 -2.97
CA ALA A 23 1.73 14.02 -1.89
C ALA A 23 0.89 13.39 -0.76
N PRO A 24 1.15 13.74 0.52
CA PRO A 24 0.39 13.24 1.65
C PRO A 24 -1.09 13.61 1.51
N ASP A 25 -1.92 12.63 1.86
CA ASP A 25 -3.37 12.77 1.88
C ASP A 25 -3.78 13.92 2.83
N ASN A 26 -4.63 14.83 2.32
CA ASN A 26 -5.35 15.87 3.08
C ASN A 26 -4.55 16.98 3.78
N GLY A 27 -3.40 17.41 3.29
CA GLY A 27 -2.71 18.61 3.82
C GLY A 27 -2.24 18.49 5.27
N LYS A 28 -2.38 17.34 5.92
CA LYS A 28 -1.77 17.05 7.22
C LYS A 28 -0.28 16.78 7.03
N LYS A 29 0.53 17.40 7.88
CA LYS A 29 1.96 17.11 7.93
C LYS A 29 2.17 15.60 8.07
N ALA A 30 2.93 15.02 7.14
CA ALA A 30 3.24 13.59 7.19
C ALA A 30 3.92 13.24 8.52
N ASP A 31 3.53 12.11 9.13
CA ASP A 31 4.18 11.62 10.33
C ASP A 31 5.67 11.35 10.06
N PRO A 32 6.57 11.76 10.95
CA PRO A 32 7.99 11.52 10.76
C PRO A 32 8.29 10.01 10.63
N GLY A 33 9.00 9.64 9.57
CA GLY A 33 9.36 8.23 9.33
C GLY A 33 8.27 7.35 8.74
N TYR A 34 7.14 7.93 8.34
CA TYR A 34 6.08 7.31 7.56
C TYR A 34 6.21 7.71 6.09
N THR A 35 6.33 6.74 5.19
CA THR A 35 6.47 6.98 3.75
C THR A 35 5.51 6.08 2.96
N PRO A 36 4.38 6.60 2.46
CA PRO A 36 3.47 5.84 1.62
C PRO A 36 3.99 5.80 0.17
N VAL A 37 3.94 4.62 -0.44
CA VAL A 37 4.27 4.38 -1.85
C VAL A 37 3.04 3.77 -2.51
N ARG A 38 2.39 4.52 -3.39
CA ARG A 38 1.23 4.01 -4.11
C ARG A 38 1.67 2.99 -5.15
N LEU A 39 1.19 1.76 -5.03
CA LEU A 39 1.51 0.68 -5.96
C LEU A 39 0.49 0.60 -7.08
N TRP A 40 -0.78 0.82 -6.76
CA TRP A 40 -1.87 0.68 -7.71
C TRP A 40 -3.10 1.48 -7.26
N GLN A 41 -3.85 2.04 -8.23
CA GLN A 41 -5.05 2.81 -7.96
C GLN A 41 -6.06 2.70 -9.09
N ARG A 42 -7.32 2.49 -8.70
CA ARG A 42 -8.53 2.72 -9.47
C ARG A 42 -9.44 3.68 -8.70
N PRO A 43 -10.52 4.18 -9.30
CA PRO A 43 -11.45 5.09 -8.61
C PRO A 43 -12.03 4.51 -7.30
N ASP A 44 -12.20 3.19 -7.24
CA ASP A 44 -12.90 2.44 -6.20
C ASP A 44 -11.99 1.56 -5.33
N VAL A 45 -10.74 1.34 -5.72
CA VAL A 45 -9.76 0.52 -4.98
C VAL A 45 -8.36 1.10 -5.10
N ARG A 46 -7.59 1.03 -4.02
CA ARG A 46 -6.20 1.50 -3.96
C ARG A 46 -5.34 0.52 -3.16
N ALA A 47 -4.13 0.22 -3.64
CA ALA A 47 -3.10 -0.49 -2.89
C ALA A 47 -1.89 0.44 -2.66
N THR A 48 -1.47 0.54 -1.41
CA THR A 48 -0.35 1.38 -0.96
C THR A 48 0.61 0.54 -0.12
N ARG A 49 1.88 0.54 -0.48
CA ARG A 49 2.94 0.06 0.40
C ARG A 49 3.37 1.21 1.30
N VAL A 50 3.46 0.96 2.60
CA VAL A 50 3.93 1.94 3.57
C VAL A 50 5.23 1.48 4.16
N GLU A 51 6.22 2.35 4.17
CA GLU A 51 7.51 2.16 4.82
C GLU A 51 7.56 2.97 6.10
N ILE A 52 7.94 2.32 7.22
CA ILE A 52 7.91 2.91 8.56
C ILE A 52 9.27 2.69 9.20
N LYS A 53 9.98 3.79 9.44
CA LYS A 53 11.29 3.75 10.10
C LYS A 53 11.20 3.11 11.49
N ALA A 54 12.35 2.62 11.99
CA ALA A 54 12.46 2.11 13.35
C ALA A 54 11.91 3.11 14.36
N GLY A 55 11.07 2.65 15.28
CA GLY A 55 10.43 3.45 16.33
C GLY A 55 9.39 4.47 15.87
N ALA A 56 9.20 4.66 14.54
CA ALA A 56 8.24 5.62 14.02
C ALA A 56 6.79 5.19 14.27
N THR A 57 5.93 6.19 14.37
CA THR A 57 4.49 6.01 14.63
C THR A 57 3.69 6.72 13.55
N ARG A 58 2.71 6.02 12.98
CA ARG A 58 1.60 6.63 12.27
C ARG A 58 0.55 7.04 13.30
N ALA A 59 0.33 8.33 13.46
CA ALA A 59 -0.65 8.85 14.40
C ALA A 59 -2.06 8.32 14.11
N VAL A 60 -2.91 8.32 15.12
CA VAL A 60 -4.30 7.91 14.96
C VAL A 60 -5.00 8.81 13.94
N HIS A 61 -5.60 8.19 12.95
CA HIS A 61 -6.34 8.81 11.85
C HIS A 61 -7.48 7.89 11.42
N GLN A 62 -8.33 8.35 10.51
CA GLN A 62 -9.42 7.55 9.94
C GLN A 62 -9.58 7.85 8.44
N HIS A 63 -10.25 6.96 7.74
CA HIS A 63 -10.62 7.09 6.33
C HIS A 63 -12.13 7.01 6.19
N ASP A 64 -12.78 8.14 5.90
CA ASP A 64 -14.24 8.23 5.76
C ASP A 64 -14.70 7.94 4.33
N ASP A 65 -13.77 7.96 3.37
CA ASP A 65 -14.03 7.77 1.94
C ASP A 65 -13.92 6.30 1.47
N VAL A 66 -13.75 5.36 2.40
CA VAL A 66 -13.65 3.93 2.12
C VAL A 66 -14.67 3.13 2.90
N LYS A 67 -15.14 2.02 2.33
CA LYS A 67 -15.98 1.03 3.02
C LYS A 67 -15.17 0.31 4.09
N PHE A 68 -13.96 -0.10 3.73
CA PHE A 68 -12.96 -0.70 4.63
C PHE A 68 -11.57 -0.59 4.04
N HIS A 69 -10.56 -0.84 4.87
CA HIS A 69 -9.25 -1.16 4.37
C HIS A 69 -8.66 -2.38 5.09
N LEU A 70 -7.76 -3.07 4.40
CA LEU A 70 -6.94 -4.13 4.95
C LEU A 70 -5.56 -3.57 5.29
N PHE A 71 -5.10 -3.84 6.50
CA PHE A 71 -3.75 -3.55 6.97
C PHE A 71 -3.00 -4.87 7.09
N ILE A 72 -1.93 -5.06 6.32
CA ILE A 72 -1.18 -6.32 6.22
C ILE A 72 0.30 -6.04 6.44
N PRO A 73 0.86 -6.34 7.62
CA PRO A 73 2.31 -6.27 7.84
C PRO A 73 3.06 -7.20 6.89
N LEU A 74 4.08 -6.68 6.19
CA LEU A 74 4.94 -7.45 5.31
C LEU A 74 6.30 -7.75 5.93
N THR A 75 6.81 -6.81 6.73
CA THR A 75 8.09 -6.96 7.45
C THR A 75 8.07 -6.18 8.75
N GLY A 76 8.97 -6.52 9.67
CA GLY A 76 9.21 -5.79 10.91
C GLY A 76 8.31 -6.21 12.07
N LYS A 77 8.37 -5.46 13.17
CA LYS A 77 7.57 -5.69 14.38
C LYS A 77 6.62 -4.53 14.57
N LEU A 78 5.36 -4.72 14.25
CA LEU A 78 4.34 -3.68 14.28
C LEU A 78 3.34 -3.89 15.42
N GLN A 79 2.87 -2.79 15.96
CA GLN A 79 1.74 -2.72 16.89
C GLN A 79 0.65 -1.85 16.25
N LEU A 80 -0.59 -2.34 16.26
CA LEU A 80 -1.76 -1.69 15.68
C LEU A 80 -2.74 -1.29 16.79
N THR A 81 -3.29 -0.09 16.68
CA THR A 81 -4.41 0.41 17.51
C THR A 81 -5.62 0.60 16.62
N VAL A 82 -6.79 0.09 16.98
CA VAL A 82 -8.05 0.23 16.24
C VAL A 82 -9.15 0.68 17.21
N GLY A 83 -9.83 1.77 16.88
CA GLY A 83 -10.86 2.36 17.75
C GLY A 83 -10.28 2.80 19.08
N SER A 84 -11.00 2.43 20.15
CA SER A 84 -10.60 2.65 21.54
C SER A 84 -9.89 1.45 22.17
N ASP A 85 -9.60 0.41 21.39
CA ASP A 85 -9.00 -0.81 21.90
C ASP A 85 -7.54 -0.61 22.31
N LYS A 86 -7.05 -1.49 23.18
CA LYS A 86 -5.63 -1.54 23.51
C LYS A 86 -4.84 -1.92 22.27
N PRO A 87 -3.64 -1.34 22.08
CA PRO A 87 -2.76 -1.75 20.99
C PRO A 87 -2.49 -3.25 21.00
N VAL A 88 -2.54 -3.88 19.82
CA VAL A 88 -2.27 -5.30 19.63
C VAL A 88 -1.05 -5.50 18.72
N ASP A 89 -0.31 -6.57 18.95
CA ASP A 89 0.76 -6.95 18.02
C ASP A 89 0.17 -7.30 16.67
N ALA A 90 0.80 -6.84 15.59
CA ALA A 90 0.39 -7.08 14.22
C ALA A 90 1.45 -7.96 13.50
N PRO A 91 1.30 -9.29 13.55
CA PRO A 91 2.25 -10.22 12.96
C PRO A 91 2.34 -10.08 11.43
N VAL A 92 3.52 -10.33 10.89
CA VAL A 92 3.75 -10.37 9.44
C VAL A 92 2.85 -11.42 8.79
N GLY A 93 2.20 -11.05 7.68
CA GLY A 93 1.29 -11.89 6.91
C GLY A 93 -0.14 -11.96 7.43
N GLN A 94 -0.44 -11.40 8.61
CA GLN A 94 -1.82 -11.32 9.10
C GLN A 94 -2.52 -10.09 8.51
N ALA A 95 -3.71 -10.29 7.94
CA ALA A 95 -4.56 -9.20 7.48
C ALA A 95 -5.50 -8.74 8.60
N PHE A 96 -5.52 -7.43 8.84
CA PHE A 96 -6.45 -6.78 9.76
C PHE A 96 -7.49 -6.01 8.94
N TYR A 97 -8.76 -6.33 9.17
CA TYR A 97 -9.88 -5.61 8.57
C TYR A 97 -10.22 -4.38 9.42
N ILE A 98 -10.21 -3.20 8.80
CA ILE A 98 -10.56 -1.94 9.45
C ILE A 98 -11.70 -1.31 8.65
N LYS A 99 -12.87 -1.18 9.29
CA LYS A 99 -14.05 -0.55 8.70
C LYS A 99 -13.79 0.93 8.45
N GLY A 100 -14.34 1.51 7.38
CA GLY A 100 -14.30 2.94 7.10
C GLY A 100 -14.82 3.77 8.29
N GLY A 101 -14.20 4.93 8.52
CA GLY A 101 -14.48 5.79 9.66
C GLY A 101 -13.94 5.30 11.01
N THR A 102 -13.32 4.12 11.09
CA THR A 102 -12.73 3.65 12.35
C THR A 102 -11.36 4.30 12.58
N PRO A 103 -11.17 5.05 13.70
CA PRO A 103 -9.87 5.59 14.06
C PRO A 103 -8.84 4.47 14.26
N HIS A 104 -7.65 4.63 13.71
CA HIS A 104 -6.59 3.65 13.86
C HIS A 104 -5.22 4.29 13.66
N GLY A 105 -4.20 3.64 14.21
CA GLY A 105 -2.81 4.05 14.10
C GLY A 105 -1.90 2.87 14.35
N PHE A 106 -0.61 2.98 14.03
CA PHE A 106 0.33 1.90 14.24
C PHE A 106 1.74 2.40 14.50
N ARG A 107 2.54 1.55 15.12
CA ARG A 107 3.91 1.87 15.50
C ARG A 107 4.85 0.73 15.11
N ASN A 108 6.03 1.08 14.62
CA ASN A 108 7.12 0.13 14.45
C ASN A 108 7.89 0.00 15.77
N LEU A 109 7.77 -1.16 16.42
CA LEU A 109 8.48 -1.50 17.67
C LEU A 109 9.87 -2.10 17.40
N GLY A 110 10.21 -2.37 16.14
CA GLY A 110 11.48 -2.93 15.74
C GLY A 110 12.61 -1.89 15.67
N SER A 111 13.83 -2.38 15.56
CA SER A 111 15.05 -1.59 15.38
C SER A 111 15.38 -1.31 13.91
N THR A 112 14.63 -1.89 12.98
CA THR A 112 14.77 -1.71 11.52
C THR A 112 13.48 -1.16 10.90
N GLN A 113 13.54 -0.74 9.64
CA GLN A 113 12.36 -0.34 8.89
C GLN A 113 11.37 -1.50 8.79
N ALA A 114 10.11 -1.22 9.02
CA ALA A 114 8.99 -2.11 8.76
C ALA A 114 8.26 -1.72 7.46
N THR A 115 7.54 -2.67 6.88
CA THR A 115 6.73 -2.45 5.67
C THR A 115 5.34 -3.02 5.87
N VAL A 116 4.33 -2.28 5.41
CA VAL A 116 2.91 -2.66 5.44
C VAL A 116 2.32 -2.54 4.05
N MET A 117 1.40 -3.44 3.69
CA MET A 117 0.45 -3.24 2.59
C MET A 117 -0.87 -2.75 3.16
N GLU A 118 -1.36 -1.64 2.63
CA GLU A 118 -2.71 -1.14 2.88
C GLU A 118 -3.54 -1.22 1.59
N ILE A 119 -4.69 -1.90 1.66
CA ILE A 119 -5.63 -2.02 0.54
C ILE A 119 -6.92 -1.33 0.93
N PHE A 120 -7.28 -0.27 0.20
CA PHE A 120 -8.46 0.54 0.45
C PHE A 120 -9.55 0.21 -0.56
N VAL A 121 -10.75 -0.08 -0.08
CA VAL A 121 -11.91 -0.44 -0.92
C VAL A 121 -13.05 0.52 -0.61
N LYS A 122 -13.57 1.21 -1.63
CA LYS A 122 -14.72 2.12 -1.52
C LYS A 122 -16.04 1.36 -1.62
N ASP A 123 -17.13 2.00 -1.22
CA ASP A 123 -18.46 1.47 -1.47
C ASP A 123 -18.72 1.33 -2.97
N GLY A 124 -19.38 0.23 -3.35
CA GLY A 124 -19.67 -0.06 -4.76
C GLY A 124 -18.47 -0.45 -5.62
N ALA A 125 -17.36 -0.89 -4.99
CA ALA A 125 -16.20 -1.38 -5.73
C ALA A 125 -16.60 -2.48 -6.71
N SER A 126 -16.17 -2.35 -7.98
CA SER A 126 -16.52 -3.27 -9.04
C SER A 126 -15.81 -4.62 -8.88
N THR A 127 -16.42 -5.70 -9.36
CA THR A 127 -15.80 -7.02 -9.40
C THR A 127 -14.45 -6.98 -10.11
N ALA A 128 -14.36 -6.29 -11.25
CA ALA A 128 -13.11 -6.13 -11.99
C ALA A 128 -12.00 -5.44 -11.20
N SER A 129 -12.35 -4.50 -10.30
CA SER A 129 -11.38 -3.87 -9.40
C SER A 129 -10.94 -4.80 -8.28
N VAL A 130 -11.87 -5.62 -7.76
CA VAL A 130 -11.56 -6.62 -6.73
C VAL A 130 -10.70 -7.74 -7.31
N ASP A 131 -11.01 -8.23 -8.51
CA ASP A 131 -10.24 -9.28 -9.19
C ASP A 131 -8.80 -8.83 -9.47
N ALA A 132 -8.62 -7.56 -9.85
CA ALA A 132 -7.28 -7.00 -10.05
C ALA A 132 -6.44 -6.96 -8.77
N LEU A 133 -7.06 -6.91 -7.57
CA LEU A 133 -6.35 -7.06 -6.29
C LEU A 133 -5.75 -8.46 -6.11
N GLY A 134 -6.37 -9.49 -6.69
CA GLY A 134 -5.87 -10.86 -6.63
C GLY A 134 -4.44 -10.97 -7.15
N GLY A 135 -4.11 -10.27 -8.25
CA GLY A 135 -2.76 -10.21 -8.79
C GLY A 135 -1.74 -9.53 -7.85
N ILE A 136 -2.17 -8.49 -7.12
CA ILE A 136 -1.31 -7.80 -6.15
C ILE A 136 -1.08 -8.69 -4.92
N VAL A 137 -2.13 -9.32 -4.41
CA VAL A 137 -2.06 -10.21 -3.23
C VAL A 137 -1.24 -11.46 -3.55
N ALA A 138 -1.38 -12.02 -4.76
CA ALA A 138 -0.58 -13.17 -5.21
C ALA A 138 0.92 -12.87 -5.31
N GLY A 139 1.30 -11.62 -5.52
CA GLY A 139 2.69 -11.16 -5.53
C GLY A 139 3.28 -10.87 -4.14
N LEU A 140 2.47 -10.96 -3.07
CA LEU A 140 2.99 -10.81 -1.71
C LEU A 140 3.80 -12.06 -1.30
N PRO A 141 4.86 -11.89 -0.50
CA PRO A 141 5.64 -13.03 -0.02
C PRO A 141 4.74 -13.96 0.80
N THR A 142 4.56 -15.19 0.31
CA THR A 142 3.72 -16.22 0.95
C THR A 142 4.47 -17.01 2.02
N SER A 143 5.78 -16.83 2.13
CA SER A 143 6.59 -17.47 3.17
C SER A 143 6.53 -16.65 4.45
N LEU A 144 5.82 -17.13 5.44
CA LEU A 144 6.06 -16.72 6.82
C LEU A 144 7.52 -17.07 7.15
N PRO A 145 8.27 -16.17 7.82
CA PRO A 145 9.58 -16.54 8.34
C PRO A 145 9.39 -17.75 9.25
N THR A 146 10.01 -18.89 8.89
CA THR A 146 10.11 -20.04 9.78
C THR A 146 10.79 -19.56 11.06
N ARG A 147 10.15 -19.83 12.18
CA ARG A 147 10.67 -19.56 13.52
C ARG A 147 11.93 -20.38 13.76
#